data_c62c68760376b86853c0e46d54bb1423
#
_entry.id   c62c68760376b86853c0e46d54bb1423
#
_cell.length_a   1.000
_cell.length_b   1.000
_cell.length_c   1.000
_cell.angle_alpha   90.00
_cell.angle_beta   90.00
_cell.angle_gamma   90.00
#
_symmetry.space_group_name_H-M   'P 1'
#
loop_
_entity.id
_entity.type
_entity.pdbx_description
1 polymer ?
#
loop_
_entity_poly.entity_id
_entity_poly.type
_entity_poly.pdbx_seq_one_letter_code
_entity_poly.pdbx_strand_id
1 'polypeptide(L)'
;MPKNRQIRSIKLKEGKTNLTRISDLFFQIRLWGLDAQKRLRAARVLVAGMRGLGNEVTKNLVLAGVNSMTILDHENMTKEDCVSSFLAPTDHVGKNRAQASLERLKQRNPMVEVTADPDNLETKEEGFFKNFDVVIVTNYPKDVCLKVNKICRANNIK
;
A
#
# COMPACT_ATOMS: atom_id res chain seq x y z
N MET A 1 -37.35 3.01 19.91
CA MET A 1 -36.77 4.07 19.01
C MET A 1 -35.24 4.13 19.10
N PRO A 2 -34.48 3.10 18.70
CA PRO A 2 -32.99 3.19 18.68
C PRO A 2 -32.36 3.47 17.31
N LYS A 3 -33.08 3.28 16.19
CA LYS A 3 -32.50 3.39 14.82
C LYS A 3 -32.05 4.82 14.43
N ASN A 4 -32.70 5.87 14.94
CA ASN A 4 -32.37 7.26 14.56
C ASN A 4 -31.08 7.79 15.20
N ARG A 5 -30.61 7.25 16.33
CA ARG A 5 -29.32 7.63 16.94
C ARG A 5 -28.13 7.05 16.19
N GLN A 6 -28.26 5.81 15.71
CA GLN A 6 -27.20 5.14 14.94
C GLN A 6 -26.96 5.82 13.58
N ILE A 7 -28.03 6.18 12.86
CA ILE A 7 -27.93 6.87 11.56
C ILE A 7 -27.32 8.27 11.71
N ARG A 8 -27.67 9.02 12.77
CA ARG A 8 -27.03 10.31 13.05
C ARG A 8 -25.55 10.18 13.42
N SER A 9 -25.15 9.16 14.16
CA SER A 9 -23.76 8.93 14.53
C SER A 9 -22.89 8.50 13.34
N ILE A 10 -23.46 7.75 12.39
CA ILE A 10 -22.78 7.37 11.14
C ILE A 10 -22.58 8.59 10.23
N LYS A 11 -23.63 9.40 10.01
CA LYS A 11 -23.52 10.64 9.21
C LYS A 11 -22.57 11.67 9.83
N LEU A 12 -22.51 11.79 11.15
CA LEU A 12 -21.55 12.66 11.84
C LEU A 12 -20.12 12.16 11.76
N LYS A 13 -19.89 10.84 11.73
CA LYS A 13 -18.57 10.23 11.51
C LYS A 13 -18.11 10.43 10.06
N GLU A 14 -18.97 10.23 9.07
CA GLU A 14 -18.68 10.47 7.65
C GLU A 14 -18.37 11.94 7.37
N GLY A 15 -19.13 12.88 7.94
CA GLY A 15 -18.86 14.31 7.80
C GLY A 15 -17.54 14.76 8.42
N LYS A 16 -17.19 14.27 9.62
CA LYS A 16 -15.89 14.55 10.25
C LYS A 16 -14.72 13.93 9.47
N THR A 17 -14.90 12.71 8.94
CA THR A 17 -13.88 12.03 8.12
C THR A 17 -13.59 12.81 6.84
N ASN A 18 -14.59 13.38 6.19
CA ASN A 18 -14.43 14.18 4.98
C ASN A 18 -13.75 15.54 5.25
N LEU A 19 -14.09 16.22 6.34
CA LEU A 19 -13.46 17.48 6.71
C LEU A 19 -11.98 17.31 7.07
N THR A 20 -11.63 16.28 7.83
CA THR A 20 -10.23 15.95 8.16
C THR A 20 -9.43 15.64 6.90
N ARG A 21 -9.98 14.86 5.96
CA ARG A 21 -9.34 14.54 4.68
C ARG A 21 -9.11 15.77 3.80
N ILE A 22 -10.04 16.70 3.78
CA ILE A 22 -9.90 17.96 3.05
C ILE A 22 -8.78 18.80 3.66
N SER A 23 -8.71 18.91 4.99
CA SER A 23 -7.64 19.64 5.67
C SER A 23 -6.26 19.02 5.39
N ASP A 24 -6.14 17.69 5.44
CA ASP A 24 -4.89 16.99 5.14
C ASP A 24 -4.46 17.21 3.69
N LEU A 25 -5.39 17.19 2.74
CA LEU A 25 -5.11 17.48 1.34
C LEU A 25 -4.62 18.93 1.15
N PHE A 26 -5.23 19.90 1.82
CA PHE A 26 -4.76 21.29 1.79
C PHE A 26 -3.34 21.43 2.35
N PHE A 27 -3.02 20.74 3.45
CA PHE A 27 -1.67 20.72 4.02
C PHE A 27 -0.66 20.15 3.03
N GLN A 28 -0.96 19.03 2.40
CA GLN A 28 -0.11 18.39 1.41
C GLN A 28 0.14 19.33 0.22
N ILE A 29 -0.90 19.96 -0.33
CA ILE A 29 -0.78 20.91 -1.45
C ILE A 29 0.09 22.12 -1.06
N ARG A 30 0.00 22.60 0.18
CA ARG A 30 0.85 23.70 0.66
C ARG A 30 2.32 23.31 0.81
N LEU A 31 2.62 22.07 1.11
CA LEU A 31 4.00 21.57 1.31
C LEU A 31 4.72 21.34 -0.03
N TRP A 32 4.09 20.67 -1.00
CA TRP A 32 4.76 20.27 -2.23
C TRP A 32 4.06 20.71 -3.53
N GLY A 33 2.98 21.47 -3.43
CA GLY A 33 2.25 22.02 -4.55
C GLY A 33 1.21 21.10 -5.16
N LEU A 34 0.32 21.68 -5.93
CA LEU A 34 -0.80 20.98 -6.55
C LEU A 34 -0.37 19.93 -7.58
N ASP A 35 0.67 20.22 -8.36
CA ASP A 35 1.13 19.31 -9.42
C ASP A 35 1.79 18.05 -8.86
N ALA A 36 2.53 18.17 -7.77
CA ALA A 36 3.07 17.00 -7.07
C ALA A 36 1.94 16.16 -6.47
N GLN A 37 0.91 16.79 -5.91
CA GLN A 37 -0.27 16.10 -5.38
C GLN A 37 -1.05 15.36 -6.47
N LYS A 38 -1.22 15.96 -7.65
CA LYS A 38 -1.86 15.29 -8.80
C LYS A 38 -1.06 14.07 -9.25
N ARG A 39 0.27 14.18 -9.33
CA ARG A 39 1.16 13.05 -9.71
C ARG A 39 1.09 11.93 -8.68
N LEU A 40 1.10 12.26 -7.38
CA LEU A 40 0.96 11.27 -6.31
C LEU A 40 -0.35 10.50 -6.43
N ARG A 41 -1.45 11.22 -6.66
CA ARG A 41 -2.78 10.63 -6.82
C ARG A 41 -2.99 9.87 -8.14
N ALA A 42 -2.11 9.99 -9.09
CA ALA A 42 -2.09 9.21 -10.33
C ALA A 42 -1.15 8.00 -10.24
N ALA A 43 -0.27 7.95 -9.25
CA ALA A 43 0.79 6.95 -9.16
C ALA A 43 0.25 5.53 -8.85
N ARG A 44 0.70 4.56 -9.64
CA ARG A 44 0.49 3.12 -9.45
C ARG A 44 1.77 2.53 -8.88
N VAL A 45 1.71 1.93 -7.70
CA VAL A 45 2.91 1.51 -6.96
C VAL A 45 2.91 0.00 -6.73
N LEU A 46 4.04 -0.65 -7.00
CA LEU A 46 4.32 -2.02 -6.56
C LEU A 46 5.23 -1.96 -5.34
N VAL A 47 4.86 -2.68 -4.28
CA VAL A 47 5.73 -2.94 -3.13
C VAL A 47 5.94 -4.43 -3.01
N ALA A 48 7.17 -4.89 -3.26
CA ALA A 48 7.57 -6.29 -3.12
C ALA A 48 8.36 -6.50 -1.83
N GLY A 49 7.92 -7.47 -1.02
CA GLY A 49 8.45 -7.79 0.30
C GLY A 49 7.67 -7.10 1.42
N MET A 50 6.83 -7.86 2.11
CA MET A 50 5.90 -7.38 3.14
C MET A 50 6.37 -7.71 4.58
N ARG A 51 7.68 -7.63 4.82
CA ARG A 51 8.25 -7.61 6.18
C ARG A 51 8.20 -6.21 6.79
N GLY A 52 8.81 -6.00 7.93
CA GLY A 52 8.74 -4.75 8.71
C GLY A 52 8.90 -3.48 7.88
N LEU A 53 9.97 -3.37 7.05
CA LEU A 53 10.21 -2.21 6.19
C LEU A 53 9.12 -2.05 5.11
N GLY A 54 8.76 -3.13 4.41
CA GLY A 54 7.72 -3.10 3.37
C GLY A 54 6.38 -2.66 3.94
N ASN A 55 6.01 -3.13 5.13
CA ASN A 55 4.81 -2.72 5.84
C ASN A 55 4.78 -1.22 6.16
N GLU A 56 5.90 -0.66 6.64
CA GLU A 56 6.00 0.77 6.93
C GLU A 56 5.89 1.64 5.67
N VAL A 57 6.61 1.26 4.61
CA VAL A 57 6.54 1.94 3.31
C VAL A 57 5.12 1.90 2.77
N THR A 58 4.49 0.74 2.75
CA THR A 58 3.13 0.53 2.24
C THR A 58 2.12 1.37 3.01
N LYS A 59 2.18 1.37 4.35
CA LYS A 59 1.33 2.21 5.19
C LYS A 59 1.44 3.69 4.82
N ASN A 60 2.65 4.20 4.71
CA ASN A 60 2.87 5.61 4.44
C ASN A 60 2.36 6.01 3.05
N LEU A 61 2.54 5.18 2.04
CA LEU A 61 2.04 5.43 0.68
C LEU A 61 0.51 5.37 0.59
N VAL A 62 -0.13 4.42 1.28
CA VAL A 62 -1.60 4.36 1.38
C VAL A 62 -2.14 5.61 2.07
N LEU A 63 -1.53 6.04 3.18
CA LEU A 63 -1.94 7.26 3.89
C LEU A 63 -1.69 8.52 3.04
N ALA A 64 -0.61 8.56 2.24
CA ALA A 64 -0.34 9.66 1.32
C ALA A 64 -1.36 9.74 0.17
N GLY A 65 -2.08 8.67 -0.12
CA GLY A 65 -3.17 8.65 -1.10
C GLY A 65 -2.69 8.47 -2.54
N VAL A 66 -1.82 7.48 -2.80
CA VAL A 66 -1.50 7.03 -4.17
C VAL A 66 -2.77 6.52 -4.88
N ASN A 67 -2.74 6.41 -6.20
CA ASN A 67 -3.89 5.91 -6.96
C ASN A 67 -4.19 4.44 -6.63
N SER A 68 -3.21 3.59 -6.85
CA SER A 68 -3.32 2.16 -6.60
C SER A 68 -2.00 1.58 -6.09
N MET A 69 -2.09 0.47 -5.38
CA MET A 69 -0.94 -0.22 -4.83
C MET A 69 -1.12 -1.73 -4.94
N THR A 70 -0.12 -2.41 -5.48
CA THR A 70 0.00 -3.86 -5.41
C THR A 70 1.06 -4.21 -4.38
N ILE A 71 0.69 -5.00 -3.39
CA ILE A 71 1.61 -5.57 -2.41
C ILE A 71 1.91 -7.01 -2.80
N LEU A 72 3.19 -7.35 -2.95
CA LEU A 72 3.64 -8.64 -3.43
C LEU A 72 4.56 -9.29 -2.40
N ASP A 73 4.24 -10.49 -1.99
CA ASP A 73 5.10 -11.34 -1.15
C ASP A 73 4.65 -12.80 -1.29
N HIS A 74 5.57 -13.70 -1.60
CA HIS A 74 5.27 -15.11 -1.77
C HIS A 74 5.40 -15.93 -0.49
N GLU A 75 5.98 -15.37 0.56
CA GLU A 75 6.20 -16.06 1.82
C GLU A 75 4.99 -15.98 2.75
N ASN A 76 4.91 -16.94 3.67
CA ASN A 76 3.89 -16.96 4.70
C ASN A 76 4.37 -16.22 5.96
N MET A 77 3.42 -15.69 6.70
CA MET A 77 3.66 -15.04 7.99
C MET A 77 4.20 -16.01 9.02
N THR A 78 5.27 -15.59 9.69
CA THR A 78 5.85 -16.26 10.85
C THR A 78 5.42 -15.58 12.16
N LYS A 79 5.77 -16.16 13.30
CA LYS A 79 5.53 -15.53 14.62
C LYS A 79 6.35 -14.25 14.78
N GLU A 80 7.54 -14.21 14.22
CA GLU A 80 8.44 -13.05 14.23
C GLU A 80 7.86 -11.88 13.41
N ASP A 81 7.19 -12.19 12.29
CA ASP A 81 6.50 -11.18 11.49
C ASP A 81 5.39 -10.48 12.29
N CYS A 82 4.70 -11.19 13.18
CA CYS A 82 3.66 -10.60 14.03
C CYS A 82 4.19 -9.52 14.99
N VAL A 83 5.47 -9.58 15.35
CA VAL A 83 6.12 -8.57 16.21
C VAL A 83 6.50 -7.34 15.40
N SER A 84 6.93 -7.52 14.14
CA SER A 84 7.40 -6.44 13.26
C SER A 84 6.31 -5.85 12.36
N SER A 85 5.19 -6.55 12.17
CA SER A 85 4.12 -6.15 11.28
C SER A 85 2.82 -5.84 12.03
N PHE A 86 2.50 -4.56 12.11
CA PHE A 86 1.20 -4.11 12.64
C PHE A 86 0.03 -4.32 11.64
N LEU A 87 0.33 -4.66 10.39
CA LEU A 87 -0.69 -4.86 9.34
C LEU A 87 -1.36 -6.22 9.42
N ALA A 88 -0.68 -7.22 9.97
CA ALA A 88 -1.23 -8.56 10.08
C ALA A 88 -1.43 -8.98 11.54
N PRO A 89 -2.61 -9.46 11.91
CA PRO A 89 -2.88 -9.94 13.26
C PRO A 89 -2.21 -11.29 13.52
N THR A 90 -2.01 -11.62 14.80
CA THR A 90 -1.32 -12.84 15.24
C THR A 90 -2.03 -14.15 14.82
N ASP A 91 -3.33 -14.10 14.58
CA ASP A 91 -4.13 -15.21 14.06
C ASP A 91 -3.93 -15.47 12.56
N HIS A 92 -3.09 -14.66 11.89
CA HIS A 92 -2.71 -14.83 10.50
C HIS A 92 -1.37 -15.56 10.28
N VAL A 93 -0.72 -16.05 11.34
CA VAL A 93 0.47 -16.91 11.21
C VAL A 93 0.17 -18.09 10.27
N GLY A 94 1.05 -18.33 9.31
CA GLY A 94 0.89 -19.34 8.26
C GLY A 94 0.12 -18.89 7.01
N LYS A 95 -0.57 -17.73 7.03
CA LYS A 95 -1.17 -17.15 5.83
C LYS A 95 -0.12 -16.39 5.03
N ASN A 96 -0.33 -16.24 3.72
CA ASN A 96 0.55 -15.40 2.88
C ASN A 96 0.63 -13.96 3.42
N ARG A 97 1.84 -13.37 3.47
CA ARG A 97 2.07 -12.03 4.06
C ARG A 97 1.30 -10.93 3.36
N ALA A 98 1.30 -10.92 2.02
CA ALA A 98 0.58 -9.90 1.26
C ALA A 98 -0.92 -9.97 1.52
N GLN A 99 -1.50 -11.17 1.45
CA GLN A 99 -2.92 -11.39 1.70
C GLN A 99 -3.33 -11.06 3.14
N ALA A 100 -2.49 -11.42 4.12
CA ALA A 100 -2.75 -11.15 5.53
C ALA A 100 -2.78 -9.65 5.86
N SER A 101 -2.01 -8.84 5.11
CA SER A 101 -1.91 -7.39 5.32
C SER A 101 -3.02 -6.59 4.61
N LEU A 102 -3.68 -7.17 3.62
CA LEU A 102 -4.57 -6.49 2.68
C LEU A 102 -5.71 -5.74 3.35
N GLU A 103 -6.46 -6.41 4.23
CA GLU A 103 -7.66 -5.84 4.85
C GLU A 103 -7.35 -4.63 5.73
N ARG A 104 -6.29 -4.71 6.52
CA ARG A 104 -5.87 -3.58 7.36
C ARG A 104 -5.36 -2.39 6.56
N LEU A 105 -4.74 -2.63 5.39
CA LEU A 105 -4.35 -1.56 4.48
C LEU A 105 -5.55 -0.86 3.86
N LYS A 106 -6.53 -1.61 3.34
CA LYS A 106 -7.78 -1.05 2.79
C LYS A 106 -8.52 -0.18 3.80
N GLN A 107 -8.53 -0.58 5.07
CA GLN A 107 -9.15 0.19 6.15
C GLN A 107 -8.41 1.51 6.44
N ARG A 108 -7.11 1.64 6.15
CA ARG A 108 -6.34 2.88 6.38
C ARG A 108 -6.76 4.01 5.46
N ASN A 109 -6.99 3.69 4.19
CA ASN A 109 -7.48 4.67 3.23
C ASN A 109 -8.31 3.97 2.14
N PRO A 110 -9.64 3.97 2.25
CA PRO A 110 -10.53 3.33 1.28
C PRO A 110 -10.49 3.95 -0.13
N MET A 111 -9.85 5.12 -0.29
CA MET A 111 -9.69 5.77 -1.60
C MET A 111 -8.54 5.22 -2.42
N VAL A 112 -7.66 4.42 -1.82
CA VAL A 112 -6.54 3.76 -2.50
C VAL A 112 -6.95 2.35 -2.85
N GLU A 113 -6.85 1.99 -4.12
CA GLU A 113 -7.06 0.62 -4.56
C GLU A 113 -5.85 -0.23 -4.18
N VAL A 114 -6.04 -1.15 -3.22
CA VAL A 114 -4.97 -2.05 -2.78
C VAL A 114 -5.29 -3.48 -3.21
N THR A 115 -4.32 -4.11 -3.87
CA THR A 115 -4.36 -5.53 -4.29
C THR A 115 -3.20 -6.30 -3.69
N ALA A 116 -3.41 -7.59 -3.40
CA ALA A 116 -2.37 -8.49 -2.91
C ALA A 116 -2.03 -9.54 -3.96
N ASP A 117 -0.75 -9.69 -4.24
CA ASP A 117 -0.19 -10.68 -5.15
C ASP A 117 0.67 -11.67 -4.34
N PRO A 118 0.26 -12.94 -4.21
CA PRO A 118 0.99 -13.95 -3.44
C PRO A 118 2.12 -14.61 -4.21
N ASP A 119 2.35 -14.24 -5.47
CA ASP A 119 3.36 -14.87 -6.31
C ASP A 119 4.78 -14.43 -5.95
N ASN A 120 5.77 -15.19 -6.46
CA ASN A 120 7.17 -14.82 -6.32
C ASN A 120 7.55 -13.72 -7.32
N LEU A 121 8.21 -12.64 -6.82
CA LEU A 121 8.73 -11.55 -7.67
C LEU A 121 9.67 -12.06 -8.78
N GLU A 122 10.44 -13.11 -8.52
CA GLU A 122 11.41 -13.66 -9.46
C GLU A 122 10.77 -14.28 -10.70
N THR A 123 9.53 -14.76 -10.58
CA THR A 123 8.77 -15.36 -11.68
C THR A 123 8.06 -14.33 -12.56
N LYS A 124 8.03 -13.05 -12.13
CA LYS A 124 7.35 -12.01 -12.88
C LYS A 124 8.13 -11.61 -14.12
N GLU A 125 7.43 -11.53 -15.23
CA GLU A 125 7.96 -11.09 -16.51
C GLU A 125 8.04 -9.54 -16.61
N GLU A 126 8.80 -9.03 -17.56
CA GLU A 126 8.98 -7.61 -17.78
C GLU A 126 7.64 -6.86 -17.95
N GLY A 127 6.67 -7.47 -18.64
CA GLY A 127 5.35 -6.91 -18.87
C GLY A 127 4.57 -6.60 -17.59
N PHE A 128 4.79 -7.35 -16.53
CA PHE A 128 4.18 -7.12 -15.22
C PHE A 128 4.58 -5.75 -14.64
N PHE A 129 5.86 -5.40 -14.70
CA PHE A 129 6.38 -4.16 -14.13
C PHE A 129 5.89 -2.91 -14.88
N LYS A 130 5.56 -3.01 -16.17
CA LYS A 130 5.03 -1.88 -16.98
C LYS A 130 3.66 -1.35 -16.51
N ASN A 131 2.98 -2.10 -15.63
CA ASN A 131 1.73 -1.64 -15.03
C ASN A 131 1.94 -0.62 -13.90
N PHE A 132 3.18 -0.37 -13.48
CA PHE A 132 3.51 0.46 -12.33
C PHE A 132 4.36 1.66 -12.74
N ASP A 133 4.20 2.76 -12.01
CA ASP A 133 4.99 3.97 -12.17
C ASP A 133 6.20 3.97 -11.20
N VAL A 134 6.04 3.26 -10.08
CA VAL A 134 7.07 3.09 -9.04
C VAL A 134 7.10 1.63 -8.58
N VAL A 135 8.30 1.07 -8.49
CA VAL A 135 8.54 -0.28 -7.97
C VAL A 135 9.49 -0.21 -6.78
N ILE A 136 9.04 -0.68 -5.64
CA ILE A 136 9.80 -0.71 -4.39
C ILE A 136 10.04 -2.18 -4.04
N VAL A 137 11.32 -2.55 -3.91
CA VAL A 137 11.72 -3.92 -3.56
C VAL A 137 12.42 -3.90 -2.22
N THR A 138 11.91 -4.66 -1.27
CA THR A 138 12.49 -4.81 0.07
C THR A 138 12.68 -6.29 0.38
N ASN A 139 13.76 -6.61 1.08
CA ASN A 139 13.98 -7.97 1.59
C ASN A 139 14.17 -9.07 0.51
N TYR A 140 14.69 -8.68 -0.66
CA TYR A 140 15.06 -9.61 -1.72
C TYR A 140 16.58 -9.66 -1.92
N PRO A 141 17.14 -10.77 -2.47
CA PRO A 141 18.55 -10.89 -2.83
C PRO A 141 18.99 -9.80 -3.81
N LYS A 142 20.28 -9.46 -3.76
CA LYS A 142 20.86 -8.38 -4.58
C LYS A 142 20.69 -8.61 -6.08
N ASP A 143 20.84 -9.82 -6.55
CA ASP A 143 20.68 -10.22 -7.96
C ASP A 143 19.25 -9.99 -8.46
N VAL A 144 18.24 -10.33 -7.66
CA VAL A 144 16.84 -10.04 -7.94
C VAL A 144 16.60 -8.54 -8.02
N CYS A 145 17.10 -7.77 -7.05
CA CYS A 145 16.99 -6.31 -7.08
C CYS A 145 17.66 -5.71 -8.33
N LEU A 146 18.81 -6.21 -8.73
CA LEU A 146 19.51 -5.75 -9.93
C LEU A 146 18.74 -6.08 -11.22
N LYS A 147 18.14 -7.28 -11.29
CA LYS A 147 17.27 -7.68 -12.42
C LYS A 147 16.08 -6.73 -12.54
N VAL A 148 15.34 -6.53 -11.46
CA VAL A 148 14.18 -5.62 -11.43
C VAL A 148 14.59 -4.19 -11.77
N ASN A 149 15.70 -3.69 -11.20
CA ASN A 149 16.20 -2.36 -11.51
C ASN A 149 16.53 -2.16 -13.00
N LYS A 150 17.14 -3.16 -13.66
CA LYS A 150 17.40 -3.11 -15.10
C LYS A 150 16.10 -2.98 -15.90
N ILE A 151 15.08 -3.78 -15.57
CA ILE A 151 13.76 -3.72 -16.21
C ILE A 151 13.12 -2.35 -16.00
N CYS A 152 13.09 -1.86 -14.77
CA CYS A 152 12.49 -0.57 -14.43
C CYS A 152 13.20 0.58 -15.17
N ARG A 153 14.53 0.59 -15.22
CA ARG A 153 15.32 1.61 -15.93
C ARG A 153 15.05 1.61 -17.42
N ALA A 154 14.97 0.43 -18.06
CA ALA A 154 14.67 0.30 -19.49
C ALA A 154 13.27 0.84 -19.86
N ASN A 155 12.33 0.81 -18.91
CA ASN A 155 10.94 1.22 -19.13
C ASN A 155 10.55 2.55 -18.45
N ASN A 156 11.54 3.33 -17.98
CA ASN A 156 11.34 4.62 -17.27
C ASN A 156 10.45 4.51 -16.01
N ILE A 157 10.45 3.35 -15.36
CA ILE A 157 9.78 3.09 -14.07
C ILE A 157 10.75 3.49 -12.94
N LYS A 158 10.24 4.12 -11.89
CA LYS A 158 11.03 4.58 -10.75
C LYS A 158 11.16 3.49 -9.69
#